data_82fccb335491757f8f8018f86b19b8fd
#
_entry.id   82fccb335491757f8f8018f86b19b8fd
#
_cell.length_a   1.000
_cell.length_b   1.000
_cell.length_c   1.000
_cell.angle_alpha   90.00
_cell.angle_beta   90.00
_cell.angle_gamma   90.00
#
_symmetry.space_group_name_H-M   'P 1'
#
loop_
_entity.id
_entity.type
_entity.pdbx_description
1 polymer ?
#
loop_
_entity_poly.entity_id
_entity_poly.type
_entity_poly.pdbx_seq_one_letter_code
_entity_poly.pdbx_strand_id
1 'polypeptide(L)'
;MIRFQETFKASILLFLLSLTSIVKAAETPDAIYGDSLQISLLTCGPGKEVYSLYGHTAIRFHDVRNQQDLVINYGMFSFAQKNFILRFIFGLTDYEMGIIPFDAFMKEYKREHRWVIEQVLNLSPADKRSIAMAIDANYLPENRVYRYNYFYDNCTTRARDLLANNIQGTVVYKSTPNTQTTFRSEIHQWNRQQLWARFGNDLLLGIGADQNLTPEAQQFLPDSLRKDFQTAIIRYQNGKERPLVAATHALYWPQEKTVAFSLTSFLCSPFAFIALLFLITMSVWLLRKRVPKPYFWVVQAVRLLTGLCGILLTMMLFSQHPTVRLNLQILFLNPLNLLFFVPKLRQSKRFNQVMAGCYVLACVGALFQTYAENVFLVAFILLFIQVATMKESNIIPRMQHGQ
;
A
#
# COMPACT_ATOMS: atom_id res chain seq x y z
N MET A 1 3.44 68.04 57.27
CA MET A 1 3.98 67.67 55.91
C MET A 1 4.75 66.31 55.94
N ILE A 2 5.41 65.95 56.99
CA ILE A 2 6.25 64.74 57.05
C ILE A 2 5.42 63.41 57.12
N ARG A 3 4.25 63.41 57.72
CA ARG A 3 3.37 62.21 57.77
C ARG A 3 2.73 61.81 56.45
N PHE A 4 2.53 62.71 55.51
CA PHE A 4 1.93 62.45 54.27
C PHE A 4 2.93 61.79 53.27
N GLN A 5 4.20 62.06 53.41
CA GLN A 5 5.26 61.50 52.61
C GLN A 5 5.54 60.02 52.95
N GLU A 6 5.42 59.61 54.21
CA GLU A 6 5.63 58.26 54.67
C GLU A 6 4.47 57.31 54.26
N THR A 7 3.23 57.81 54.36
CA THR A 7 2.06 57.04 53.87
C THR A 7 2.04 56.87 52.37
N PHE A 8 2.51 57.84 51.59
CA PHE A 8 2.61 57.78 50.14
C PHE A 8 3.70 56.78 49.67
N LYS A 9 4.85 56.76 50.34
CA LYS A 9 5.92 55.77 50.09
C LYS A 9 5.49 54.36 50.45
N ALA A 10 4.77 54.13 51.54
CA ALA A 10 4.24 52.85 51.93
C ALA A 10 3.19 52.35 50.94
N SER A 11 2.33 53.18 50.40
CA SER A 11 1.33 52.83 49.37
C SER A 11 1.97 52.47 48.03
N ILE A 12 3.03 53.14 47.62
CA ILE A 12 3.78 52.81 46.39
C ILE A 12 4.52 51.48 46.55
N LEU A 13 5.09 51.21 47.76
CA LEU A 13 5.78 49.96 48.04
C LEU A 13 4.80 48.76 48.06
N LEU A 14 3.59 48.94 48.62
CA LEU A 14 2.53 47.93 48.60
C LEU A 14 1.99 47.70 47.18
N PHE A 15 1.87 48.74 46.34
CA PHE A 15 1.46 48.64 44.97
C PHE A 15 2.53 47.94 44.10
N LEU A 16 3.80 48.25 44.33
CA LEU A 16 4.91 47.52 43.67
C LEU A 16 5.03 46.07 44.13
N LEU A 17 4.76 45.73 45.40
CA LEU A 17 4.69 44.38 45.89
C LEU A 17 3.47 43.61 45.38
N SER A 18 2.34 44.27 45.12
CA SER A 18 1.17 43.63 44.48
C SER A 18 1.37 43.37 42.99
N LEU A 19 2.20 44.16 42.28
CA LEU A 19 2.59 43.90 40.90
C LEU A 19 3.54 42.71 40.72
N THR A 20 4.33 42.37 41.78
CA THR A 20 5.23 41.23 41.73
C THR A 20 4.51 39.89 41.97
N SER A 21 3.25 39.88 42.43
CA SER A 21 2.47 38.68 42.68
C SER A 21 1.63 38.21 41.50
N ILE A 22 1.67 38.85 40.34
CA ILE A 22 0.91 38.49 39.13
C ILE A 22 1.86 38.10 37.98
N VAL A 23 3.11 37.84 38.22
CA VAL A 23 3.89 37.02 37.32
C VAL A 23 3.52 35.57 37.61
N LYS A 24 2.39 35.10 37.08
CA LYS A 24 2.27 33.67 36.83
C LYS A 24 3.54 33.30 36.09
N ALA A 25 4.41 32.52 36.73
CA ALA A 25 5.56 31.97 36.06
C ALA A 25 5.03 31.39 34.74
N ALA A 26 5.44 31.94 33.59
CA ALA A 26 5.15 31.36 32.30
C ALA A 26 5.70 29.94 32.41
N GLU A 27 4.79 28.96 32.43
CA GLU A 27 5.21 27.55 32.49
C GLU A 27 6.24 27.36 31.38
N THR A 28 7.40 26.83 31.75
CA THR A 28 8.42 26.53 30.76
C THR A 28 7.78 25.63 29.71
N PRO A 29 8.08 25.79 28.40
CA PRO A 29 7.53 24.92 27.37
C PRO A 29 7.66 23.43 27.66
N ASP A 30 8.67 23.02 28.44
CA ASP A 30 8.89 21.65 28.87
C ASP A 30 7.88 21.19 29.95
N ALA A 31 7.30 22.11 30.75
CA ALA A 31 6.23 21.78 31.68
C ALA A 31 4.88 21.50 30.97
N ILE A 32 4.67 22.09 29.80
CA ILE A 32 3.45 21.88 29.01
C ILE A 32 3.43 20.47 28.40
N TYR A 33 4.57 20.00 27.91
CA TYR A 33 4.71 18.70 27.21
C TYR A 33 5.34 17.60 28.09
N GLY A 34 5.42 17.79 29.41
CA GLY A 34 6.03 16.85 30.34
C GLY A 34 5.25 15.55 30.51
N ASP A 35 4.91 15.19 31.76
CA ASP A 35 4.30 13.90 32.09
C ASP A 35 2.85 13.74 31.62
N SER A 36 2.15 14.85 31.29
CA SER A 36 0.75 14.82 30.85
C SER A 36 0.53 14.36 29.42
N LEU A 37 1.54 14.52 28.53
CA LEU A 37 1.44 14.13 27.13
C LEU A 37 2.06 12.77 26.88
N GLN A 38 1.29 11.86 26.30
CA GLN A 38 1.74 10.58 25.80
C GLN A 38 1.57 10.52 24.28
N ILE A 39 2.62 10.10 23.58
CA ILE A 39 2.59 9.87 22.14
C ILE A 39 2.87 8.39 21.90
N SER A 40 2.03 7.75 21.08
CA SER A 40 2.11 6.32 20.82
C SER A 40 1.98 6.03 19.33
N LEU A 41 2.64 4.97 18.87
CA LEU A 41 2.37 4.35 17.58
C LEU A 41 1.20 3.38 17.74
N LEU A 42 0.15 3.55 16.94
CA LEU A 42 -0.95 2.60 16.80
C LEU A 42 -0.74 1.74 15.58
N THR A 43 -0.78 0.42 15.76
CA THR A 43 -0.76 -0.55 14.66
C THR A 43 -2.07 -1.31 14.66
N CYS A 44 -2.73 -1.31 13.52
CA CYS A 44 -4.06 -1.91 13.35
C CYS A 44 -4.02 -3.08 12.38
N GLY A 45 -4.73 -4.13 12.72
CA GLY A 45 -4.84 -5.34 11.94
C GLY A 45 -5.53 -5.15 10.58
N PRO A 46 -5.43 -6.16 9.70
CA PRO A 46 -6.04 -6.14 8.39
C PRO A 46 -7.57 -6.06 8.47
N GLY A 47 -8.16 -5.42 7.48
CA GLY A 47 -9.60 -5.40 7.23
C GLY A 47 -9.99 -6.34 6.08
N LYS A 48 -11.25 -6.27 5.66
CA LYS A 48 -11.79 -7.09 4.56
C LYS A 48 -11.64 -6.42 3.20
N GLU A 49 -11.65 -5.09 3.18
CA GLU A 49 -11.55 -4.30 1.96
C GLU A 49 -10.13 -4.30 1.42
N VAL A 50 -9.99 -4.27 0.10
CA VAL A 50 -8.68 -4.37 -0.58
C VAL A 50 -7.66 -3.35 -0.05
N TYR A 51 -8.10 -2.11 0.21
CA TYR A 51 -7.24 -1.03 0.73
C TYR A 51 -6.85 -1.22 2.20
N SER A 52 -7.54 -2.07 2.95
CA SER A 52 -7.29 -2.33 4.38
C SER A 52 -6.63 -3.68 4.67
N LEU A 53 -6.36 -4.49 3.63
CA LEU A 53 -5.79 -5.84 3.79
C LEU A 53 -4.44 -5.88 4.49
N TYR A 54 -3.70 -4.80 4.45
CA TYR A 54 -2.32 -4.72 4.96
C TYR A 54 -2.22 -4.05 6.31
N GLY A 55 -3.37 -3.79 6.95
CA GLY A 55 -3.42 -3.08 8.22
C GLY A 55 -3.37 -1.56 8.06
N HIS A 56 -3.09 -0.87 9.16
CA HIS A 56 -2.97 0.59 9.19
C HIS A 56 -2.03 1.03 10.31
N THR A 57 -1.37 2.15 10.12
CA THR A 57 -0.55 2.82 11.14
C THR A 57 -1.08 4.21 11.39
N ALA A 58 -1.21 4.58 12.68
CA ALA A 58 -1.59 5.91 13.12
C ALA A 58 -0.76 6.33 14.33
N ILE A 59 -0.82 7.60 14.69
CA ILE A 59 -0.17 8.15 15.88
C ILE A 59 -1.26 8.58 16.87
N ARG A 60 -1.22 8.10 18.11
CA ARG A 60 -2.07 8.59 19.17
C ARG A 60 -1.38 9.72 19.92
N PHE A 61 -2.09 10.80 20.11
CA PHE A 61 -1.70 11.98 20.88
C PHE A 61 -2.67 12.09 22.07
N HIS A 62 -2.20 11.71 23.24
CA HIS A 62 -3.01 11.68 24.45
C HIS A 62 -2.47 12.68 25.47
N ASP A 63 -3.15 13.81 25.59
CA ASP A 63 -2.84 14.85 26.57
C ASP A 63 -3.88 14.83 27.70
N VAL A 64 -3.49 14.23 28.83
CA VAL A 64 -4.35 14.09 30.00
C VAL A 64 -4.69 15.46 30.61
N ARG A 65 -3.77 16.43 30.53
CA ARG A 65 -3.96 17.77 31.12
C ARG A 65 -5.04 18.56 30.39
N ASN A 66 -5.02 18.50 29.04
CA ASN A 66 -5.97 19.19 28.19
C ASN A 66 -7.18 18.35 27.83
N GLN A 67 -7.31 17.14 28.39
CA GLN A 67 -8.37 16.18 28.11
C GLN A 67 -8.53 15.88 26.62
N GLN A 68 -7.41 15.84 25.89
CA GLN A 68 -7.35 15.53 24.47
C GLN A 68 -6.85 14.10 24.25
N ASP A 69 -7.60 13.32 23.52
CA ASP A 69 -7.19 11.97 23.09
C ASP A 69 -7.51 11.83 21.61
N LEU A 70 -6.50 12.03 20.79
CA LEU A 70 -6.60 12.21 19.36
C LEU A 70 -5.78 11.15 18.62
N VAL A 71 -6.23 10.79 17.43
CA VAL A 71 -5.49 9.92 16.52
C VAL A 71 -5.22 10.68 15.21
N ILE A 72 -3.95 10.73 14.89
CA ILE A 72 -3.44 11.31 13.66
C ILE A 72 -3.34 10.19 12.63
N ASN A 73 -4.12 10.31 11.56
CA ASN A 73 -4.19 9.35 10.47
C ASN A 73 -3.59 9.92 9.19
N TYR A 74 -2.70 9.18 8.56
CA TYR A 74 -2.28 9.42 7.19
C TYR A 74 -3.03 8.45 6.25
N GLY A 75 -3.17 8.83 4.99
CA GLY A 75 -3.81 7.96 4.01
C GLY A 75 -5.33 8.05 3.96
N MET A 76 -5.92 9.12 4.47
CA MET A 76 -7.36 9.38 4.29
C MET A 76 -7.64 9.77 2.85
N PHE A 77 -8.65 9.16 2.24
CA PHE A 77 -9.03 9.39 0.85
C PHE A 77 -10.52 9.23 0.64
N SER A 78 -11.01 9.69 -0.52
CA SER A 78 -12.40 9.53 -0.91
C SER A 78 -12.50 8.99 -2.34
N PHE A 79 -13.30 7.97 -2.56
CA PHE A 79 -13.65 7.48 -3.91
C PHE A 79 -14.47 8.49 -4.72
N ALA A 80 -15.05 9.49 -4.07
CA ALA A 80 -15.81 10.57 -4.74
C ALA A 80 -14.91 11.59 -5.47
N GLN A 81 -13.57 11.49 -5.34
CA GLN A 81 -12.65 12.33 -6.10
C GLN A 81 -12.88 12.14 -7.61
N LYS A 82 -12.93 13.26 -8.34
CA LYS A 82 -13.12 13.24 -9.81
C LYS A 82 -12.06 12.36 -10.49
N ASN A 83 -12.52 11.41 -11.32
CA ASN A 83 -11.67 10.48 -12.07
C ASN A 83 -10.76 9.61 -11.17
N PHE A 84 -11.21 9.24 -9.96
CA PHE A 84 -10.40 8.50 -8.98
C PHE A 84 -9.67 7.29 -9.61
N ILE A 85 -10.38 6.44 -10.38
CA ILE A 85 -9.78 5.23 -10.98
C ILE A 85 -8.64 5.58 -11.95
N LEU A 86 -8.83 6.57 -12.82
CA LEU A 86 -7.77 7.00 -13.74
C LEU A 86 -6.58 7.59 -13.00
N ARG A 87 -6.86 8.44 -12.00
CA ARG A 87 -5.81 9.01 -11.15
C ARG A 87 -5.03 7.91 -10.42
N PHE A 88 -5.72 6.88 -9.93
CA PHE A 88 -5.09 5.73 -9.26
C PHE A 88 -4.17 4.96 -10.23
N ILE A 89 -4.64 4.64 -11.46
CA ILE A 89 -3.84 3.96 -12.48
C ILE A 89 -2.54 4.72 -12.78
N PHE A 90 -2.62 6.04 -12.92
CA PHE A 90 -1.46 6.88 -13.21
C PHE A 90 -0.64 7.27 -11.96
N GLY A 91 -1.02 6.83 -10.76
CA GLY A 91 -0.36 7.19 -9.51
C GLY A 91 -0.53 8.67 -9.14
N LEU A 92 -1.68 9.25 -9.49
CA LEU A 92 -2.02 10.66 -9.30
C LEU A 92 -3.07 10.89 -8.20
N THR A 93 -3.32 9.88 -7.36
CA THR A 93 -4.28 10.02 -6.26
C THR A 93 -3.67 10.81 -5.10
N ASP A 94 -4.41 11.80 -4.64
CA ASP A 94 -4.06 12.57 -3.46
C ASP A 94 -4.80 12.04 -2.25
N TYR A 95 -4.08 11.89 -1.17
CA TYR A 95 -4.56 11.47 0.15
C TYR A 95 -4.24 12.57 1.14
N GLU A 96 -4.85 12.54 2.30
CA GLU A 96 -4.62 13.57 3.30
C GLU A 96 -4.38 13.01 4.70
N MET A 97 -3.76 13.83 5.52
CA MET A 97 -3.68 13.65 6.97
C MET A 97 -5.00 14.12 7.59
N GLY A 98 -5.53 13.32 8.49
CA GLY A 98 -6.71 13.68 9.29
C GLY A 98 -6.49 13.43 10.77
N ILE A 99 -7.25 14.12 11.60
CA ILE A 99 -7.24 13.98 13.06
C ILE A 99 -8.65 13.63 13.51
N ILE A 100 -8.79 12.55 14.28
CA ILE A 100 -10.06 12.10 14.82
C ILE A 100 -9.95 11.77 16.31
N PRO A 101 -11.04 11.83 17.09
CA PRO A 101 -11.05 11.38 18.48
C PRO A 101 -10.71 9.89 18.59
N PHE A 102 -9.93 9.52 19.61
CA PHE A 102 -9.51 8.13 19.84
C PHE A 102 -10.69 7.17 20.03
N ASP A 103 -11.74 7.61 20.73
CA ASP A 103 -12.94 6.79 20.91
C ASP A 103 -13.66 6.45 19.58
N ALA A 104 -13.70 7.42 18.65
CA ALA A 104 -14.26 7.21 17.33
C ALA A 104 -13.42 6.20 16.52
N PHE A 105 -12.08 6.36 16.57
CA PHE A 105 -11.14 5.42 15.98
C PHE A 105 -11.34 4.00 16.53
N MET A 106 -11.36 3.82 17.83
CA MET A 106 -11.52 2.50 18.45
C MET A 106 -12.89 1.86 18.14
N LYS A 107 -13.96 2.67 18.06
CA LYS A 107 -15.30 2.17 17.67
C LYS A 107 -15.29 1.56 16.27
N GLU A 108 -14.59 2.17 15.32
CA GLU A 108 -14.45 1.65 13.96
C GLU A 108 -13.74 0.30 13.95
N TYR A 109 -12.56 0.20 14.55
CA TYR A 109 -11.78 -1.05 14.57
C TYR A 109 -12.48 -2.19 15.32
N LYS A 110 -13.19 -1.89 16.42
CA LYS A 110 -14.02 -2.87 17.13
C LYS A 110 -15.19 -3.37 16.26
N ARG A 111 -15.86 -2.47 15.55
CA ARG A 111 -16.95 -2.82 14.62
C ARG A 111 -16.47 -3.72 13.48
N GLU A 112 -15.26 -3.48 12.97
CA GLU A 112 -14.65 -4.24 11.89
C GLU A 112 -13.94 -5.51 12.37
N HIS A 113 -13.89 -5.77 13.67
CA HIS A 113 -13.15 -6.88 14.28
C HIS A 113 -11.67 -6.90 13.88
N ARG A 114 -11.02 -5.74 13.90
CA ARG A 114 -9.60 -5.55 13.59
C ARG A 114 -8.84 -5.27 14.88
N TRP A 115 -7.77 -6.00 15.14
CA TRP A 115 -6.95 -5.77 16.33
C TRP A 115 -6.24 -4.40 16.28
N VAL A 116 -5.99 -3.84 17.48
CA VAL A 116 -5.26 -2.58 17.65
C VAL A 116 -4.22 -2.78 18.75
N ILE A 117 -2.96 -2.53 18.42
CA ILE A 117 -1.82 -2.55 19.33
C ILE A 117 -1.28 -1.13 19.44
N GLU A 118 -1.04 -0.69 20.67
CA GLU A 118 -0.41 0.57 21.01
C GLU A 118 1.00 0.35 21.51
N GLN A 119 1.96 1.09 20.97
CA GLN A 119 3.33 1.18 21.45
C GLN A 119 3.56 2.60 21.97
N VAL A 120 3.58 2.74 23.29
CA VAL A 120 3.88 4.01 23.99
C VAL A 120 5.35 4.34 23.76
N LEU A 121 5.64 5.51 23.21
CA LEU A 121 7.01 5.91 22.91
C LEU A 121 7.70 6.54 24.14
N ASN A 122 8.96 6.19 24.33
CA ASN A 122 9.80 6.68 25.42
C ASN A 122 10.45 8.02 25.03
N LEU A 123 9.66 9.09 25.06
CA LEU A 123 10.03 10.42 24.57
C LEU A 123 10.37 11.38 25.71
N SER A 124 11.38 12.24 25.48
CA SER A 124 11.64 13.39 26.35
C SER A 124 10.58 14.49 26.13
N PRO A 125 10.43 15.45 27.06
CA PRO A 125 9.56 16.61 26.86
C PRO A 125 9.90 17.39 25.57
N ALA A 126 11.19 17.48 25.23
CA ALA A 126 11.65 18.14 24.01
C ALA A 126 11.25 17.35 22.73
N ASP A 127 11.33 16.00 22.75
CA ASP A 127 10.86 15.16 21.65
C ASP A 127 9.35 15.31 21.45
N LYS A 128 8.57 15.26 22.55
CA LYS A 128 7.11 15.41 22.53
C LYS A 128 6.70 16.76 21.90
N ARG A 129 7.38 17.84 22.30
CA ARG A 129 7.18 19.19 21.73
C ARG A 129 7.50 19.23 20.23
N SER A 130 8.65 18.67 19.83
CA SER A 130 9.07 18.66 18.43
C SER A 130 8.06 17.88 17.56
N ILE A 131 7.60 16.72 18.02
CA ILE A 131 6.58 15.92 17.34
C ILE A 131 5.24 16.67 17.28
N ALA A 132 4.79 17.33 18.36
CA ALA A 132 3.56 18.11 18.37
C ALA A 132 3.61 19.24 17.33
N MET A 133 4.71 20.00 17.31
CA MET A 133 4.92 21.06 16.29
C MET A 133 4.94 20.51 14.85
N ALA A 134 5.53 19.33 14.65
CA ALA A 134 5.55 18.68 13.34
C ALA A 134 4.15 18.19 12.92
N ILE A 135 3.33 17.71 13.86
CA ILE A 135 1.91 17.37 13.60
C ILE A 135 1.13 18.60 13.19
N ASP A 136 1.26 19.70 13.95
CA ASP A 136 0.57 20.97 13.65
C ASP A 136 0.96 21.50 12.27
N ALA A 137 2.27 21.53 11.96
CA ALA A 137 2.77 21.95 10.67
C ALA A 137 2.26 21.08 9.50
N ASN A 138 2.18 19.75 9.71
CA ASN A 138 1.65 18.82 8.71
C ASN A 138 0.14 18.97 8.53
N TYR A 139 -0.60 19.38 9.56
CA TYR A 139 -2.06 19.53 9.49
C TYR A 139 -2.52 20.81 8.80
N LEU A 140 -1.63 21.75 8.53
CA LEU A 140 -1.97 22.94 7.75
C LEU A 140 -2.55 22.56 6.38
N PRO A 141 -3.54 23.30 5.87
CA PRO A 141 -4.20 22.98 4.59
C PRO A 141 -3.25 22.77 3.41
N GLU A 142 -2.14 23.52 3.37
CA GLU A 142 -1.11 23.44 2.34
C GLU A 142 -0.21 22.20 2.45
N ASN A 143 -0.13 21.56 3.63
CA ASN A 143 0.79 20.47 3.90
C ASN A 143 0.10 19.11 4.06
N ARG A 144 -1.18 19.10 4.46
CA ARG A 144 -1.86 17.84 4.83
C ARG A 144 -2.19 16.94 3.64
N VAL A 145 -2.29 17.49 2.44
CA VAL A 145 -2.57 16.73 1.20
C VAL A 145 -1.26 16.31 0.55
N TYR A 146 -1.17 15.04 0.18
CA TYR A 146 0.04 14.50 -0.42
C TYR A 146 -0.26 13.43 -1.47
N ARG A 147 0.71 13.20 -2.37
CA ARG A 147 0.65 12.16 -3.39
C ARG A 147 0.94 10.81 -2.76
N TYR A 148 -0.08 9.98 -2.64
CA TYR A 148 0.06 8.66 -2.03
C TYR A 148 0.84 7.71 -2.91
N ASN A 149 1.78 6.99 -2.30
CA ASN A 149 2.48 5.89 -2.94
C ASN A 149 2.44 4.67 -2.02
N TYR A 150 1.82 3.62 -2.49
CA TYR A 150 1.51 2.42 -1.72
C TYR A 150 2.71 1.80 -0.99
N PHE A 151 3.90 1.79 -1.61
CA PHE A 151 5.11 1.22 -1.04
C PHE A 151 6.07 2.24 -0.45
N TYR A 152 6.03 3.49 -0.89
CA TYR A 152 7.06 4.48 -0.59
C TYR A 152 6.58 5.68 0.23
N ASP A 153 5.31 6.06 0.12
CA ASP A 153 4.74 7.21 0.83
C ASP A 153 3.28 6.91 1.25
N ASN A 154 3.15 6.12 2.31
CA ASN A 154 1.87 5.63 2.84
C ASN A 154 1.67 6.02 4.32
N CYS A 155 0.60 5.54 4.94
CA CYS A 155 0.30 5.83 6.35
C CYS A 155 1.42 5.41 7.30
N THR A 156 2.12 4.30 6.99
CA THR A 156 3.17 3.74 7.84
C THR A 156 4.47 4.52 7.71
N THR A 157 4.92 4.77 6.47
CA THR A 157 6.17 5.51 6.23
C THR A 157 6.06 6.93 6.74
N ARG A 158 4.91 7.61 6.55
CA ARG A 158 4.69 8.97 7.07
C ARG A 158 4.67 9.03 8.59
N ALA A 159 4.00 8.10 9.26
CA ALA A 159 4.01 8.03 10.72
C ALA A 159 5.43 7.75 11.26
N ARG A 160 6.15 6.80 10.65
CA ARG A 160 7.55 6.52 10.97
C ARG A 160 8.42 7.77 10.85
N ASP A 161 8.39 8.41 9.70
CA ASP A 161 9.27 9.53 9.38
C ASP A 161 8.95 10.75 10.25
N LEU A 162 7.66 11.04 10.50
CA LEU A 162 7.28 12.10 11.42
C LEU A 162 7.81 11.83 12.82
N LEU A 163 7.68 10.62 13.34
CA LEU A 163 8.16 10.27 14.68
C LEU A 163 9.69 10.27 14.72
N ALA A 164 10.34 9.52 13.84
CA ALA A 164 11.79 9.33 13.89
C ALA A 164 12.59 10.62 13.65
N ASN A 165 12.12 11.49 12.74
CA ASN A 165 12.81 12.73 12.38
C ASN A 165 12.64 13.86 13.43
N ASN A 166 11.70 13.72 14.36
CA ASN A 166 11.44 14.70 15.41
C ASN A 166 11.85 14.25 16.81
N ILE A 167 12.64 13.19 16.91
CA ILE A 167 13.28 12.71 18.15
C ILE A 167 14.71 13.26 18.21
N GLN A 168 15.11 13.78 19.37
CA GLN A 168 16.50 14.18 19.63
C GLN A 168 17.38 12.94 19.76
N GLY A 169 18.26 12.75 18.79
CA GLY A 169 19.09 11.56 18.65
C GLY A 169 18.75 10.81 17.36
N THR A 170 19.30 9.62 17.21
CA THR A 170 19.08 8.76 16.04
C THR A 170 18.31 7.52 16.48
N VAL A 171 17.21 7.23 15.81
CA VAL A 171 16.49 5.96 15.98
C VAL A 171 17.27 4.86 15.25
N VAL A 172 17.70 3.85 16.00
CA VAL A 172 18.47 2.71 15.49
C VAL A 172 17.62 1.46 15.62
N TYR A 173 17.28 0.86 14.48
CA TYR A 173 16.52 -0.40 14.41
C TYR A 173 17.49 -1.58 14.62
N LYS A 174 17.14 -2.49 15.55
CA LYS A 174 17.98 -3.65 15.91
C LYS A 174 17.48 -4.97 15.29
N SER A 175 16.38 -4.92 14.52
CA SER A 175 15.88 -6.10 13.81
C SER A 175 16.89 -6.59 12.78
N THR A 176 16.98 -7.90 12.61
CA THR A 176 17.72 -8.53 11.52
C THR A 176 16.83 -8.57 10.28
N PRO A 177 17.04 -7.69 9.31
CA PRO A 177 16.16 -7.65 8.14
C PRO A 177 16.37 -8.90 7.27
N ASN A 178 15.29 -9.39 6.68
CA ASN A 178 15.39 -10.37 5.62
C ASN A 178 15.82 -9.68 4.32
N THR A 179 17.08 -9.81 3.95
CA THR A 179 17.65 -9.14 2.77
C THR A 179 17.20 -9.76 1.44
N GLN A 180 16.47 -10.87 1.46
CA GLN A 180 15.96 -11.54 0.27
C GLN A 180 14.45 -11.32 0.04
N THR A 181 13.81 -10.51 0.88
CA THR A 181 12.37 -10.22 0.70
C THR A 181 12.14 -9.12 -0.33
N THR A 182 10.97 -9.13 -0.95
CA THR A 182 10.54 -8.20 -1.99
C THR A 182 9.20 -7.57 -1.60
N PHE A 183 8.81 -6.45 -2.22
CA PHE A 183 7.47 -5.87 -1.99
C PHE A 183 6.36 -6.89 -2.24
N ARG A 184 6.47 -7.66 -3.31
CA ARG A 184 5.49 -8.70 -3.66
C ARG A 184 5.40 -9.79 -2.58
N SER A 185 6.53 -10.31 -2.11
CA SER A 185 6.54 -11.36 -1.08
C SER A 185 6.01 -10.86 0.27
N GLU A 186 6.29 -9.60 0.62
CA GLU A 186 5.77 -9.00 1.86
C GLU A 186 4.25 -8.85 1.84
N ILE A 187 3.66 -8.35 0.75
CA ILE A 187 2.19 -8.23 0.67
C ILE A 187 1.49 -9.59 0.58
N HIS A 188 2.15 -10.63 0.05
CA HIS A 188 1.58 -11.98 -0.03
C HIS A 188 1.30 -12.61 1.34
N GLN A 189 2.01 -12.21 2.38
CA GLN A 189 1.75 -12.68 3.75
C GLN A 189 0.36 -12.27 4.23
N TRP A 190 -0.13 -11.10 3.77
CA TRP A 190 -1.37 -10.49 4.24
C TRP A 190 -2.58 -10.82 3.37
N ASN A 191 -2.40 -11.08 2.08
CA ASN A 191 -3.50 -11.32 1.15
C ASN A 191 -3.71 -12.80 0.79
N ARG A 192 -3.17 -13.73 1.58
CA ARG A 192 -3.28 -15.19 1.34
C ARG A 192 -4.71 -15.68 1.19
N GLN A 193 -5.64 -15.12 1.94
CA GLN A 193 -7.05 -15.51 1.93
C GLN A 193 -7.88 -14.75 0.88
N GLN A 194 -7.33 -13.66 0.33
CA GLN A 194 -7.99 -12.78 -0.64
C GLN A 194 -7.45 -13.05 -2.05
N LEU A 195 -7.76 -14.24 -2.59
CA LEU A 195 -7.14 -14.77 -3.81
C LEU A 195 -7.28 -13.82 -5.01
N TRP A 196 -8.44 -13.15 -5.18
CA TRP A 196 -8.63 -12.19 -6.27
C TRP A 196 -7.86 -10.89 -6.07
N ALA A 197 -7.75 -10.40 -4.83
CA ALA A 197 -6.93 -9.23 -4.52
C ALA A 197 -5.45 -9.53 -4.74
N ARG A 198 -4.97 -10.71 -4.31
CA ARG A 198 -3.61 -11.19 -4.55
C ARG A 198 -3.33 -11.29 -6.05
N PHE A 199 -4.20 -11.95 -6.80
CA PHE A 199 -4.07 -12.10 -8.24
C PHE A 199 -4.05 -10.74 -8.95
N GLY A 200 -4.96 -9.81 -8.58
CA GLY A 200 -5.02 -8.46 -9.14
C GLY A 200 -3.75 -7.67 -8.87
N ASN A 201 -3.24 -7.70 -7.64
CA ASN A 201 -1.97 -7.05 -7.29
C ASN A 201 -0.81 -7.61 -8.13
N ASP A 202 -0.70 -8.93 -8.22
CA ASP A 202 0.36 -9.59 -8.98
C ASP A 202 0.27 -9.31 -10.49
N LEU A 203 -0.95 -9.15 -11.00
CA LEU A 203 -1.17 -8.78 -12.39
C LEU A 203 -0.67 -7.36 -12.69
N LEU A 204 -0.83 -6.44 -11.74
CA LEU A 204 -0.47 -5.03 -11.91
C LEU A 204 0.99 -4.73 -11.56
N LEU A 205 1.59 -5.49 -10.65
CA LEU A 205 2.97 -5.30 -10.21
C LEU A 205 3.96 -5.79 -11.27
N GLY A 206 4.94 -4.94 -11.57
CA GLY A 206 6.04 -5.23 -12.47
C GLY A 206 7.30 -5.70 -11.74
N ILE A 207 8.40 -5.73 -12.48
CA ILE A 207 9.73 -6.19 -12.01
C ILE A 207 10.26 -5.38 -10.81
N GLY A 208 9.87 -4.11 -10.69
CA GLY A 208 10.26 -3.27 -9.55
C GLY A 208 9.72 -3.78 -8.21
N ALA A 209 8.65 -4.59 -8.21
CA ALA A 209 8.11 -5.20 -7.00
C ALA A 209 8.83 -6.49 -6.59
N ASP A 210 9.69 -7.03 -7.45
CA ASP A 210 10.46 -8.28 -7.23
C ASP A 210 11.92 -8.01 -6.84
N GLN A 211 12.30 -6.74 -6.65
CA GLN A 211 13.64 -6.37 -6.18
C GLN A 211 13.76 -6.55 -4.67
N ASN A 212 14.95 -6.95 -4.21
CA ASN A 212 15.24 -7.08 -2.79
C ASN A 212 15.11 -5.74 -2.06
N LEU A 213 14.47 -5.77 -0.90
CA LEU A 213 14.20 -4.58 -0.10
C LEU A 213 15.35 -4.24 0.84
N THR A 214 15.60 -2.95 1.01
CA THR A 214 16.40 -2.46 2.15
C THR A 214 15.62 -2.64 3.46
N PRO A 215 16.28 -2.65 4.63
CA PRO A 215 15.61 -2.71 5.92
C PRO A 215 14.53 -1.64 6.09
N GLU A 216 14.82 -0.40 5.71
CA GLU A 216 13.88 0.71 5.80
C GLU A 216 12.69 0.54 4.85
N ALA A 217 12.93 -0.02 3.66
CA ALA A 217 11.85 -0.29 2.70
C ALA A 217 10.87 -1.36 3.19
N GLN A 218 11.32 -2.33 4.03
CA GLN A 218 10.43 -3.33 4.64
C GLN A 218 9.42 -2.72 5.62
N GLN A 219 9.72 -1.54 6.17
CA GLN A 219 8.86 -0.81 7.11
C GLN A 219 7.65 -0.13 6.44
N PHE A 220 7.37 -0.38 5.16
CA PHE A 220 6.14 0.13 4.52
C PHE A 220 4.88 -0.54 5.07
N LEU A 221 5.00 -1.73 5.65
CA LEU A 221 3.90 -2.45 6.28
C LEU A 221 3.76 -2.09 7.77
N PRO A 222 2.53 -1.91 8.26
CA PRO A 222 2.27 -1.54 9.66
C PRO A 222 2.89 -2.51 10.67
N ASP A 223 2.75 -3.81 10.47
CA ASP A 223 3.28 -4.81 11.41
C ASP A 223 4.81 -4.93 11.36
N SER A 224 5.42 -4.69 10.20
CA SER A 224 6.88 -4.64 10.07
C SER A 224 7.45 -3.47 10.84
N LEU A 225 6.87 -2.27 10.67
CA LEU A 225 7.28 -1.09 11.45
C LEU A 225 7.08 -1.31 12.96
N ARG A 226 5.95 -1.88 13.39
CA ARG A 226 5.68 -2.21 14.79
C ARG A 226 6.75 -3.11 15.40
N LYS A 227 7.15 -4.16 14.68
CA LYS A 227 8.20 -5.08 15.12
C LYS A 227 9.55 -4.39 15.23
N ASP A 228 9.89 -3.54 14.29
CA ASP A 228 11.14 -2.77 14.30
C ASP A 228 11.17 -1.75 15.43
N PHE A 229 10.05 -1.03 15.67
CA PHE A 229 9.93 -0.10 16.81
C PHE A 229 10.09 -0.80 18.15
N GLN A 230 9.58 -2.04 18.30
CA GLN A 230 9.67 -2.81 19.53
C GLN A 230 11.10 -3.02 20.00
N THR A 231 12.04 -3.15 19.06
CA THR A 231 13.46 -3.42 19.37
C THR A 231 14.35 -2.21 19.15
N ALA A 232 13.80 -1.12 18.61
CA ALA A 232 14.56 0.10 18.31
C ALA A 232 15.01 0.81 19.57
N ILE A 233 16.14 1.52 19.45
CA ILE A 233 16.69 2.39 20.47
C ILE A 233 16.87 3.81 19.93
N ILE A 234 16.83 4.77 20.83
CA ILE A 234 17.24 6.15 20.56
C ILE A 234 18.69 6.29 21.05
N ARG A 235 19.60 6.61 20.12
CA ARG A 235 21.02 6.85 20.40
C ARG A 235 21.31 8.34 20.35
N TYR A 236 21.84 8.87 21.44
CA TYR A 236 22.22 10.27 21.58
C TYR A 236 23.68 10.50 21.15
N GLN A 237 24.03 11.75 20.82
CA GLN A 237 25.41 12.13 20.47
C GLN A 237 26.44 11.82 21.56
N ASN A 238 26.03 11.84 22.83
CA ASN A 238 26.87 11.49 23.97
C ASN A 238 27.03 9.99 24.21
N GLY A 239 26.57 9.14 23.26
CA GLY A 239 26.63 7.68 23.35
C GLY A 239 25.59 7.03 24.26
N LYS A 240 24.74 7.80 24.95
CA LYS A 240 23.62 7.23 25.73
C LYS A 240 22.57 6.62 24.80
N GLU A 241 22.02 5.50 25.22
CA GLU A 241 20.97 4.79 24.50
C GLU A 241 19.77 4.59 25.43
N ARG A 242 18.55 4.63 24.85
CA ARG A 242 17.33 4.20 25.55
C ARG A 242 16.40 3.47 24.57
N PRO A 243 15.55 2.54 25.04
CA PRO A 243 14.51 1.94 24.20
C PRO A 243 13.59 3.01 23.60
N LEU A 244 13.20 2.85 22.33
CA LEU A 244 12.24 3.73 21.66
C LEU A 244 10.84 3.53 22.23
N VAL A 245 10.45 2.29 22.53
CA VAL A 245 9.14 1.92 23.09
C VAL A 245 9.27 1.71 24.61
N ALA A 246 8.45 2.40 25.38
CA ALA A 246 8.36 2.27 26.83
C ALA A 246 7.43 1.13 27.25
N ALA A 247 6.30 0.98 26.57
CA ALA A 247 5.29 -0.06 26.85
C ALA A 247 4.53 -0.44 25.59
N THR A 248 3.99 -1.66 25.56
CA THR A 248 3.15 -2.15 24.47
C THR A 248 1.84 -2.71 25.04
N HIS A 249 0.70 -2.26 24.51
CA HIS A 249 -0.63 -2.64 24.95
C HIS A 249 -1.47 -3.17 23.79
N ALA A 250 -2.12 -4.31 23.96
CA ALA A 250 -3.16 -4.76 23.07
C ALA A 250 -4.48 -4.06 23.46
N LEU A 251 -4.85 -2.99 22.76
CA LEU A 251 -6.07 -2.22 23.06
C LEU A 251 -7.34 -2.97 22.67
N TYR A 252 -7.25 -3.76 21.61
CA TYR A 252 -8.31 -4.64 21.16
C TYR A 252 -7.73 -5.82 20.42
N TRP A 253 -8.20 -7.02 20.75
CA TRP A 253 -7.84 -8.26 20.07
C TRP A 253 -9.09 -9.11 19.89
N PRO A 254 -9.62 -9.23 18.66
CA PRO A 254 -10.79 -10.05 18.41
C PRO A 254 -10.44 -11.53 18.51
N GLN A 255 -11.41 -12.37 18.84
CA GLN A 255 -11.23 -13.82 18.73
C GLN A 255 -11.02 -14.21 17.27
N GLU A 256 -9.94 -14.91 17.00
CA GLU A 256 -9.65 -15.43 15.66
C GLU A 256 -10.71 -16.47 15.27
N LYS A 257 -11.35 -16.24 14.13
CA LYS A 257 -12.16 -17.29 13.48
C LYS A 257 -11.23 -18.11 12.60
N THR A 258 -11.08 -19.40 12.90
CA THR A 258 -10.39 -20.33 12.01
C THR A 258 -11.13 -20.37 10.67
N VAL A 259 -10.45 -19.96 9.61
CA VAL A 259 -11.01 -20.04 8.25
C VAL A 259 -10.77 -21.47 7.76
N ALA A 260 -11.82 -22.29 7.77
CA ALA A 260 -11.78 -23.62 7.18
C ALA A 260 -11.70 -23.53 5.64
N PHE A 261 -11.08 -24.54 5.02
CA PHE A 261 -11.12 -24.67 3.56
C PHE A 261 -12.56 -24.69 3.05
N SER A 262 -12.87 -23.86 2.07
CA SER A 262 -14.17 -23.81 1.40
C SER A 262 -14.02 -24.20 -0.06
N LEU A 263 -14.71 -25.26 -0.47
CA LEU A 263 -14.77 -25.69 -1.88
C LEU A 263 -15.32 -24.55 -2.77
N THR A 264 -16.31 -23.80 -2.29
CA THR A 264 -16.85 -22.64 -3.01
C THR A 264 -15.79 -21.59 -3.25
N SER A 265 -14.97 -21.25 -2.24
CA SER A 265 -13.88 -20.29 -2.39
C SER A 265 -12.82 -20.78 -3.38
N PHE A 266 -12.54 -22.09 -3.41
CA PHE A 266 -11.63 -22.66 -4.40
C PHE A 266 -12.21 -22.58 -5.83
N LEU A 267 -13.45 -22.99 -6.03
CA LEU A 267 -14.12 -22.95 -7.34
C LEU A 267 -14.30 -21.51 -7.87
N CYS A 268 -14.46 -20.52 -6.98
CA CYS A 268 -14.51 -19.11 -7.31
C CYS A 268 -13.14 -18.42 -7.33
N SER A 269 -12.02 -19.16 -7.30
CA SER A 269 -10.67 -18.60 -7.31
C SER A 269 -10.21 -18.21 -8.73
N PRO A 270 -9.23 -17.29 -8.86
CA PRO A 270 -8.59 -17.00 -10.15
C PRO A 270 -8.02 -18.24 -10.82
N PHE A 271 -7.46 -19.18 -10.03
CA PHE A 271 -6.96 -20.45 -10.53
C PHE A 271 -8.03 -21.26 -11.24
N ALA A 272 -9.18 -21.49 -10.57
CA ALA A 272 -10.28 -22.27 -11.15
C ALA A 272 -10.84 -21.60 -12.41
N PHE A 273 -10.93 -20.28 -12.42
CA PHE A 273 -11.37 -19.50 -13.57
C PHE A 273 -10.41 -19.68 -14.76
N ILE A 274 -9.09 -19.53 -14.56
CA ILE A 274 -8.08 -19.69 -15.61
C ILE A 274 -8.01 -21.15 -16.09
N ALA A 275 -8.09 -22.13 -15.18
CA ALA A 275 -8.10 -23.53 -15.51
C ALA A 275 -9.34 -23.89 -16.36
N LEU A 276 -10.51 -23.38 -16.00
CA LEU A 276 -11.74 -23.56 -16.77
C LEU A 276 -11.61 -22.95 -18.18
N LEU A 277 -11.08 -21.71 -18.27
CA LEU A 277 -10.82 -21.05 -19.56
C LEU A 277 -9.86 -21.90 -20.42
N PHE A 278 -8.81 -22.45 -19.83
CA PHE A 278 -7.89 -23.35 -20.51
C PHE A 278 -8.61 -24.60 -21.02
N LEU A 279 -9.39 -25.30 -20.17
CA LEU A 279 -10.13 -26.50 -20.55
C LEU A 279 -11.14 -26.24 -21.67
N ILE A 280 -11.91 -25.14 -21.59
CA ILE A 280 -12.84 -24.72 -22.63
C ILE A 280 -12.10 -24.51 -23.95
N THR A 281 -10.99 -23.73 -23.90
CA THR A 281 -10.23 -23.41 -25.13
C THR A 281 -9.65 -24.66 -25.76
N MET A 282 -9.09 -25.58 -24.96
CA MET A 282 -8.56 -26.85 -25.48
C MET A 282 -9.66 -27.75 -26.04
N SER A 283 -10.81 -27.86 -25.36
CA SER A 283 -11.95 -28.65 -25.81
C SER A 283 -12.49 -28.18 -27.18
N VAL A 284 -12.73 -26.87 -27.33
CA VAL A 284 -13.22 -26.32 -28.60
C VAL A 284 -12.15 -26.41 -29.69
N TRP A 285 -10.86 -26.33 -29.34
CA TRP A 285 -9.77 -26.52 -30.32
C TRP A 285 -9.71 -27.98 -30.81
N LEU A 286 -9.81 -28.98 -29.91
CA LEU A 286 -9.86 -30.39 -30.30
C LEU A 286 -11.05 -30.66 -31.25
N LEU A 287 -12.18 -30.03 -30.96
CA LEU A 287 -13.42 -30.18 -31.76
C LEU A 287 -13.56 -29.16 -32.88
N ARG A 288 -12.56 -28.32 -33.18
CA ARG A 288 -12.67 -27.15 -34.07
C ARG A 288 -13.18 -27.46 -35.48
N LYS A 289 -12.91 -28.66 -35.97
CA LYS A 289 -13.45 -29.10 -37.27
C LYS A 289 -14.97 -29.38 -37.22
N ARG A 290 -15.50 -29.78 -36.06
CA ARG A 290 -16.93 -30.07 -35.82
C ARG A 290 -17.69 -28.82 -35.35
N VAL A 291 -17.03 -27.96 -34.55
CA VAL A 291 -17.62 -26.76 -33.96
C VAL A 291 -16.80 -25.48 -34.29
N PRO A 292 -16.69 -25.10 -35.58
CA PRO A 292 -15.81 -23.99 -35.99
C PRO A 292 -16.27 -22.63 -35.45
N LYS A 293 -17.59 -22.39 -35.31
CA LYS A 293 -18.13 -21.13 -34.79
C LYS A 293 -17.84 -20.96 -33.29
N PRO A 294 -18.15 -21.94 -32.40
CA PRO A 294 -17.74 -21.88 -30.99
C PRO A 294 -16.23 -21.67 -30.82
N TYR A 295 -15.40 -22.41 -31.56
CA TYR A 295 -13.95 -22.23 -31.50
C TYR A 295 -13.53 -20.79 -31.80
N PHE A 296 -14.06 -20.22 -32.90
CA PHE A 296 -13.78 -18.83 -33.27
C PHE A 296 -14.12 -17.86 -32.15
N TRP A 297 -15.33 -17.96 -31.56
CA TRP A 297 -15.78 -17.02 -30.56
C TRP A 297 -15.03 -17.16 -29.23
N VAL A 298 -14.67 -18.38 -28.82
CA VAL A 298 -13.84 -18.59 -27.60
C VAL A 298 -12.46 -17.95 -27.80
N VAL A 299 -11.82 -18.16 -28.96
CA VAL A 299 -10.53 -17.53 -29.28
C VAL A 299 -10.63 -16.00 -29.25
N GLN A 300 -11.70 -15.44 -29.83
CA GLN A 300 -11.90 -13.98 -29.80
C GLN A 300 -12.17 -13.47 -28.39
N ALA A 301 -12.90 -14.21 -27.55
CA ALA A 301 -13.12 -13.83 -26.16
C ALA A 301 -11.79 -13.80 -25.36
N VAL A 302 -10.92 -14.79 -25.53
CA VAL A 302 -9.57 -14.79 -24.92
C VAL A 302 -8.76 -13.58 -25.37
N ARG A 303 -8.77 -13.27 -26.68
CA ARG A 303 -8.08 -12.10 -27.23
C ARG A 303 -8.64 -10.77 -26.73
N LEU A 304 -9.96 -10.68 -26.58
CA LEU A 304 -10.63 -9.51 -26.01
C LEU A 304 -10.19 -9.29 -24.57
N LEU A 305 -10.31 -10.29 -23.71
CA LEU A 305 -9.95 -10.20 -22.30
C LEU A 305 -8.47 -9.82 -22.13
N THR A 306 -7.58 -10.52 -22.82
CA THR A 306 -6.14 -10.25 -22.73
C THR A 306 -5.76 -8.90 -23.34
N GLY A 307 -6.46 -8.45 -24.36
CA GLY A 307 -6.28 -7.13 -24.96
C GLY A 307 -6.75 -5.99 -24.07
N LEU A 308 -7.89 -6.15 -23.36
CA LEU A 308 -8.38 -5.18 -22.39
C LEU A 308 -7.43 -5.07 -21.17
N CYS A 309 -6.96 -6.20 -20.64
CA CYS A 309 -5.90 -6.20 -19.65
C CYS A 309 -4.64 -5.48 -20.15
N GLY A 310 -4.30 -5.69 -21.42
CA GLY A 310 -3.17 -5.03 -22.07
C GLY A 310 -3.31 -3.51 -22.16
N ILE A 311 -4.51 -2.98 -22.39
CA ILE A 311 -4.76 -1.53 -22.33
C ILE A 311 -4.43 -1.01 -20.92
N LEU A 312 -4.92 -1.68 -19.87
CA LEU A 312 -4.65 -1.29 -18.49
C LEU A 312 -3.14 -1.29 -18.21
N LEU A 313 -2.43 -2.36 -18.54
CA LEU A 313 -0.98 -2.45 -18.34
C LEU A 313 -0.22 -1.38 -19.14
N THR A 314 -0.69 -1.07 -20.36
CA THR A 314 -0.11 0.02 -21.17
C THR A 314 -0.28 1.38 -20.51
N MET A 315 -1.44 1.66 -19.93
CA MET A 315 -1.65 2.88 -19.15
C MET A 315 -0.70 2.94 -17.93
N MET A 316 -0.48 1.80 -17.26
CA MET A 316 0.40 1.71 -16.09
C MET A 316 1.89 1.89 -16.41
N LEU A 317 2.33 1.74 -17.67
CA LEU A 317 3.69 2.13 -18.07
C LEU A 317 3.97 3.61 -17.80
N PHE A 318 2.94 4.46 -17.84
CA PHE A 318 3.01 5.89 -17.57
C PHE A 318 2.68 6.26 -16.12
N SER A 319 2.49 5.28 -15.26
CA SER A 319 2.18 5.51 -13.84
C SER A 319 3.37 6.14 -13.11
N GLN A 320 3.08 6.95 -12.10
CA GLN A 320 4.10 7.46 -11.18
C GLN A 320 4.55 6.42 -10.14
N HIS A 321 3.88 5.26 -10.06
CA HIS A 321 4.29 4.15 -9.18
C HIS A 321 5.45 3.36 -9.79
N PRO A 322 6.66 3.37 -9.22
CA PRO A 322 7.83 2.69 -9.82
C PRO A 322 7.65 1.18 -9.95
N THR A 323 6.89 0.57 -9.03
CA THR A 323 6.69 -0.88 -8.94
C THR A 323 5.79 -1.46 -10.02
N VAL A 324 5.07 -0.63 -10.81
CA VAL A 324 4.14 -1.11 -11.85
C VAL A 324 4.61 -0.80 -13.26
N ARG A 325 5.55 0.13 -13.45
CA ARG A 325 5.93 0.67 -14.77
C ARG A 325 6.45 -0.38 -15.73
N LEU A 326 7.37 -1.22 -15.29
CA LEU A 326 7.96 -2.27 -16.13
C LEU A 326 7.32 -3.61 -15.76
N ASN A 327 6.27 -3.97 -16.47
CA ASN A 327 5.54 -5.22 -16.24
C ASN A 327 5.60 -6.10 -17.50
N LEU A 328 6.40 -7.17 -17.43
CA LEU A 328 6.63 -8.07 -18.55
C LEU A 328 5.39 -8.90 -18.93
N GLN A 329 4.36 -8.93 -18.10
CA GLN A 329 3.08 -9.53 -18.43
C GLN A 329 2.39 -8.84 -19.63
N ILE A 330 2.78 -7.58 -19.95
CA ILE A 330 2.30 -6.87 -21.13
C ILE A 330 2.67 -7.59 -22.44
N LEU A 331 3.65 -8.47 -22.45
CA LEU A 331 4.05 -9.22 -23.64
C LEU A 331 2.97 -10.18 -24.13
N PHE A 332 2.11 -10.70 -23.25
CA PHE A 332 0.99 -11.55 -23.60
C PHE A 332 -0.37 -10.92 -23.27
N LEU A 333 -0.49 -10.17 -22.19
CA LEU A 333 -1.61 -9.26 -21.93
C LEU A 333 -1.38 -7.98 -22.73
N ASN A 334 -1.59 -8.06 -24.02
CA ASN A 334 -1.11 -7.05 -24.97
C ASN A 334 -2.30 -6.40 -25.67
N PRO A 335 -2.40 -5.05 -25.75
CA PRO A 335 -3.49 -4.38 -26.44
C PRO A 335 -3.58 -4.77 -27.94
N LEU A 336 -2.46 -5.20 -28.54
CA LEU A 336 -2.45 -5.71 -29.92
C LEU A 336 -3.31 -6.96 -30.10
N ASN A 337 -3.66 -7.69 -29.04
CA ASN A 337 -4.61 -8.80 -29.11
C ASN A 337 -5.98 -8.36 -29.64
N LEU A 338 -6.37 -7.09 -29.46
CA LEU A 338 -7.60 -6.52 -30.01
C LEU A 338 -7.54 -6.39 -31.55
N LEU A 339 -6.36 -6.28 -32.15
CA LEU A 339 -6.21 -6.15 -33.59
C LEU A 339 -6.55 -7.45 -34.34
N PHE A 340 -6.66 -8.58 -33.64
CA PHE A 340 -7.17 -9.82 -34.22
C PHE A 340 -8.67 -9.76 -34.59
N PHE A 341 -9.40 -8.75 -34.13
CA PHE A 341 -10.77 -8.48 -34.59
C PHE A 341 -10.80 -7.90 -36.01
N VAL A 342 -9.69 -7.34 -36.50
CA VAL A 342 -9.55 -6.85 -37.87
C VAL A 342 -9.16 -8.01 -38.80
N PRO A 343 -10.02 -8.43 -39.73
CA PRO A 343 -9.78 -9.62 -40.58
C PRO A 343 -8.45 -9.60 -41.35
N LYS A 344 -8.07 -8.43 -41.89
CA LYS A 344 -6.81 -8.23 -42.63
C LYS A 344 -5.57 -8.50 -41.77
N LEU A 345 -5.57 -8.02 -40.51
CA LEU A 345 -4.46 -8.24 -39.58
C LEU A 345 -4.44 -9.68 -39.05
N ARG A 346 -5.59 -10.24 -38.71
CA ARG A 346 -5.72 -11.65 -38.32
C ARG A 346 -5.13 -12.62 -39.35
N GLN A 347 -5.24 -12.31 -40.62
CA GLN A 347 -4.69 -13.12 -41.72
C GLN A 347 -3.23 -12.79 -42.03
N SER A 348 -2.68 -11.69 -41.54
CA SER A 348 -1.31 -11.26 -41.83
C SER A 348 -0.28 -12.19 -41.22
N LYS A 349 0.55 -12.83 -42.00
CA LYS A 349 1.64 -13.71 -41.57
C LYS A 349 2.63 -12.97 -40.68
N ARG A 350 3.01 -11.73 -41.04
CA ARG A 350 3.94 -10.89 -40.27
C ARG A 350 3.37 -10.55 -38.90
N PHE A 351 2.10 -10.13 -38.82
CA PHE A 351 1.45 -9.82 -37.58
C PHE A 351 1.39 -11.04 -36.65
N ASN A 352 1.02 -12.20 -37.19
CA ASN A 352 0.98 -13.47 -36.46
C ASN A 352 2.37 -13.87 -35.91
N GLN A 353 3.45 -13.66 -36.67
CA GLN A 353 4.83 -13.92 -36.24
C GLN A 353 5.26 -12.99 -35.11
N VAL A 354 4.95 -11.69 -35.19
CA VAL A 354 5.25 -10.71 -34.14
C VAL A 354 4.55 -11.10 -32.83
N MET A 355 3.26 -11.43 -32.89
CA MET A 355 2.51 -11.85 -31.72
C MET A 355 3.04 -13.14 -31.10
N ALA A 356 3.41 -14.13 -31.92
CA ALA A 356 4.06 -15.35 -31.45
C ALA A 356 5.39 -15.04 -30.74
N GLY A 357 6.21 -14.15 -31.30
CA GLY A 357 7.43 -13.66 -30.68
C GLY A 357 7.21 -13.01 -29.31
N CYS A 358 6.18 -12.15 -29.20
CA CYS A 358 5.79 -11.55 -27.92
C CYS A 358 5.44 -12.61 -26.86
N TYR A 359 4.67 -13.64 -27.24
CA TYR A 359 4.28 -14.69 -26.30
C TYR A 359 5.46 -15.59 -25.88
N VAL A 360 6.41 -15.83 -26.79
CA VAL A 360 7.66 -16.54 -26.44
C VAL A 360 8.51 -15.69 -25.50
N LEU A 361 8.67 -14.39 -25.80
CA LEU A 361 9.39 -13.47 -24.92
C LEU A 361 8.74 -13.35 -23.52
N ALA A 362 7.41 -13.48 -23.43
CA ALA A 362 6.74 -13.54 -22.14
C ALA A 362 7.18 -14.75 -21.30
N CYS A 363 7.39 -15.91 -21.92
CA CYS A 363 7.92 -17.08 -21.21
C CYS A 363 9.34 -16.83 -20.68
N VAL A 364 10.19 -16.13 -21.44
CA VAL A 364 11.54 -15.74 -21.00
C VAL A 364 11.44 -14.68 -19.90
N GLY A 365 10.50 -13.75 -20.01
CA GLY A 365 10.25 -12.71 -19.00
C GLY A 365 9.92 -13.25 -17.61
N ALA A 366 9.32 -14.44 -17.52
CA ALA A 366 9.02 -15.11 -16.27
C ALA A 366 10.29 -15.50 -15.46
N LEU A 367 11.48 -15.48 -16.06
CA LEU A 367 12.75 -15.66 -15.37
C LEU A 367 13.19 -14.40 -14.61
N PHE A 368 12.64 -13.23 -14.95
CA PHE A 368 13.05 -11.92 -14.42
C PHE A 368 11.96 -11.26 -13.59
N GLN A 369 10.71 -11.69 -13.71
CA GLN A 369 9.56 -11.15 -12.99
C GLN A 369 8.64 -12.26 -12.53
N THR A 370 8.19 -12.20 -11.29
CA THR A 370 7.12 -13.06 -10.77
C THR A 370 5.80 -12.63 -11.37
N TYR A 371 5.16 -13.51 -12.14
CA TYR A 371 3.84 -13.27 -12.73
C TYR A 371 2.72 -13.60 -11.76
N ALA A 372 1.54 -13.08 -12.03
CA ALA A 372 0.34 -13.46 -11.30
C ALA A 372 0.14 -14.98 -11.35
N GLU A 373 -0.37 -15.54 -10.26
CA GLU A 373 -0.49 -16.97 -10.07
C GLU A 373 -1.30 -17.63 -11.20
N ASN A 374 -0.72 -18.63 -11.84
CA ASN A 374 -1.31 -19.38 -12.98
C ASN A 374 -1.57 -18.58 -14.26
N VAL A 375 -1.23 -17.30 -14.33
CA VAL A 375 -1.44 -16.48 -15.53
C VAL A 375 -0.59 -16.98 -16.71
N PHE A 376 0.49 -17.73 -16.46
CA PHE A 376 1.28 -18.38 -17.52
C PHE A 376 0.44 -19.34 -18.39
N LEU A 377 -0.65 -19.93 -17.84
CA LEU A 377 -1.58 -20.72 -18.65
C LEU A 377 -2.26 -19.89 -19.73
N VAL A 378 -2.54 -18.61 -19.46
CA VAL A 378 -3.10 -17.69 -20.45
C VAL A 378 -2.08 -17.41 -21.56
N ALA A 379 -0.80 -17.19 -21.19
CA ALA A 379 0.28 -17.04 -22.18
C ALA A 379 0.42 -18.30 -23.05
N PHE A 380 0.33 -19.49 -22.43
CA PHE A 380 0.36 -20.77 -23.11
C PHE A 380 -0.82 -20.94 -24.07
N ILE A 381 -2.05 -20.60 -23.62
CA ILE A 381 -3.25 -20.62 -24.49
C ILE A 381 -3.02 -19.75 -25.74
N LEU A 382 -2.56 -18.51 -25.53
CA LEU A 382 -2.34 -17.57 -26.61
C LEU A 382 -1.27 -18.06 -27.60
N LEU A 383 -0.14 -18.56 -27.10
CA LEU A 383 0.93 -19.13 -27.91
C LEU A 383 0.43 -20.34 -28.70
N PHE A 384 -0.29 -21.25 -28.05
CA PHE A 384 -0.86 -22.44 -28.66
C PHE A 384 -1.84 -22.10 -29.79
N ILE A 385 -2.81 -21.20 -29.55
CA ILE A 385 -3.74 -20.70 -30.55
C ILE A 385 -2.97 -20.11 -31.73
N GLN A 386 -1.93 -19.32 -31.45
CA GLN A 386 -1.15 -18.61 -32.43
C GLN A 386 -0.40 -19.58 -33.38
N VAL A 387 0.27 -20.59 -32.81
CA VAL A 387 0.98 -21.62 -33.55
C VAL A 387 0.00 -22.47 -34.40
N ALA A 388 -1.16 -22.83 -33.84
CA ALA A 388 -2.20 -23.57 -34.57
C ALA A 388 -2.71 -22.77 -35.77
N THR A 389 -3.00 -21.48 -35.60
CA THR A 389 -3.42 -20.57 -36.67
C THR A 389 -2.37 -20.44 -37.79
N MET A 390 -1.09 -20.32 -37.45
CA MET A 390 0.01 -20.22 -38.41
C MET A 390 0.20 -21.50 -39.19
N LYS A 391 0.04 -22.69 -38.58
CA LYS A 391 0.09 -23.97 -39.29
C LYS A 391 -1.05 -24.11 -40.32
N GLU A 392 -2.27 -23.74 -39.93
CA GLU A 392 -3.44 -23.80 -40.81
C GLU A 392 -3.30 -22.86 -42.02
N SER A 393 -2.78 -21.63 -41.82
CA SER A 393 -2.55 -20.68 -42.93
C SER A 393 -1.44 -21.11 -43.91
N ASN A 394 -0.52 -21.96 -43.52
CA ASN A 394 0.52 -22.51 -44.41
C ASN A 394 0.04 -23.75 -45.22
N ILE A 395 -1.06 -24.40 -44.81
CA ILE A 395 -1.61 -25.59 -45.45
C ILE A 395 -2.56 -25.18 -46.59
N ILE A 396 -3.35 -24.12 -46.41
CA ILE A 396 -4.36 -23.67 -47.40
C ILE A 396 -3.74 -23.21 -48.73
N PRO A 397 -2.62 -22.45 -48.81
CA PRO A 397 -2.02 -22.08 -50.10
C PRO A 397 -1.48 -23.25 -50.91
N ARG A 398 -1.10 -24.37 -50.29
CA ARG A 398 -0.60 -25.55 -50.99
C ARG A 398 -1.70 -26.35 -51.70
N MET A 399 -2.96 -26.24 -51.25
CA MET A 399 -4.08 -26.92 -51.90
C MET A 399 -4.66 -26.11 -53.08
N GLN A 400 -4.42 -24.79 -53.16
CA GLN A 400 -4.90 -23.96 -54.30
C GLN A 400 -3.94 -23.94 -55.48
N HIS A 401 -2.70 -24.44 -55.35
CA HIS A 401 -1.74 -24.59 -56.45
C HIS A 401 -1.58 -26.03 -56.93
N GLY A 402 -2.45 -26.94 -56.52
CA GLY A 402 -2.46 -28.34 -56.88
C GLY A 402 -3.71 -28.80 -57.66
N GLN A 403 -4.45 -27.86 -58.28
CA GLN A 403 -5.54 -28.17 -59.25
C GLN A 403 -5.22 -27.60 -60.63
#